data_7c78a412a0a3f2ef75c4de9d447bcc07
#
_entry.id   7c78a412a0a3f2ef75c4de9d447bcc07
#
_cell.length_a   1.000
_cell.length_b   1.000
_cell.length_c   1.000
_cell.angle_alpha   90.00
_cell.angle_beta   90.00
_cell.angle_gamma   90.00
#
_symmetry.space_group_name_H-M   'P 1'
#
loop_
_entity.id
_entity.type
_entity.pdbx_description
1 polymer ?
#
loop_
_entity_poly.entity_id
_entity_poly.type
_entity_poly.pdbx_seq_one_letter_code
_entity_poly.pdbx_strand_id
1 'polypeptide(L)'
;MTKSQFRYPFAMATVLWGLMGTPSVAHAPVPLALQVLEKGAWEVKPRSPGEEALNICLGDPRQLLQLYHQRSRCTFHVLENHATSAVVHYTCRGSGQGRTALRIETSRLAQIHTQGVAKGQPFALAYEARHRGECH
;
A
#
# COMPACT_ATOMS: atom_id res chain seq x y z
N MET A 1 22.28 64.12 -49.92
CA MET A 1 21.46 64.13 -48.72
C MET A 1 20.54 62.94 -48.76
N THR A 2 20.95 61.85 -48.18
CA THR A 2 20.15 60.60 -48.19
C THR A 2 20.09 60.12 -46.73
N LYS A 3 18.91 60.26 -46.07
CA LYS A 3 18.67 59.76 -44.68
C LYS A 3 18.44 58.26 -44.80
N SER A 4 19.40 57.50 -44.28
CA SER A 4 19.27 56.07 -44.07
C SER A 4 18.44 55.82 -42.79
N GLN A 5 17.25 55.24 -42.98
CA GLN A 5 16.39 54.75 -41.90
C GLN A 5 16.83 53.36 -41.52
N PHE A 6 17.44 53.23 -40.35
CA PHE A 6 17.81 51.94 -39.77
C PHE A 6 16.58 51.34 -39.06
N ARG A 7 15.96 50.31 -39.67
CA ARG A 7 14.85 49.55 -39.10
C ARG A 7 15.44 48.43 -38.25
N TYR A 8 15.28 48.48 -36.96
CA TYR A 8 15.58 47.34 -36.08
C TYR A 8 14.41 46.35 -36.13
N PRO A 9 14.63 45.03 -36.38
CA PRO A 9 13.60 44.04 -36.19
C PRO A 9 13.50 43.69 -34.69
N PHE A 10 12.31 43.86 -34.17
CA PHE A 10 11.93 43.36 -32.84
C PHE A 10 11.96 41.82 -32.85
N ALA A 11 12.94 41.21 -32.22
CA ALA A 11 12.96 39.79 -31.94
C ALA A 11 12.01 39.49 -30.76
N MET A 12 10.84 38.93 -31.07
CA MET A 12 9.98 38.33 -30.02
C MET A 12 10.64 37.09 -29.47
N ALA A 13 11.17 37.16 -28.24
CA ALA A 13 11.59 36.01 -27.47
C ALA A 13 10.35 35.33 -26.85
N THR A 14 9.92 34.24 -27.47
CA THR A 14 8.91 33.36 -26.90
C THR A 14 9.54 32.54 -25.75
N VAL A 15 9.21 32.92 -24.51
CA VAL A 15 9.56 32.14 -23.32
C VAL A 15 8.64 30.93 -23.26
N LEU A 16 9.15 29.75 -23.63
CA LEU A 16 8.49 28.47 -23.34
C LEU A 16 8.63 28.18 -21.86
N TRP A 17 7.57 28.39 -21.10
CA TRP A 17 7.46 27.84 -19.75
C TRP A 17 7.20 26.35 -19.86
N GLY A 18 8.25 25.54 -19.65
CA GLY A 18 8.13 24.11 -19.49
C GLY A 18 7.32 23.80 -18.23
N LEU A 19 6.15 23.18 -18.40
CA LEU A 19 5.41 22.56 -17.30
C LEU A 19 6.24 21.39 -16.78
N MET A 20 7.02 21.62 -15.71
CA MET A 20 7.60 20.54 -14.92
C MET A 20 6.46 19.88 -14.11
N GLY A 21 5.84 18.87 -14.70
CA GLY A 21 4.92 18.01 -14.00
C GLY A 21 5.67 17.25 -12.91
N THR A 22 5.38 17.53 -11.63
CA THR A 22 5.86 16.73 -10.52
C THR A 22 5.27 15.33 -10.62
N PRO A 23 6.07 14.24 -10.53
CA PRO A 23 5.54 12.90 -10.51
C PRO A 23 4.70 12.72 -9.24
N SER A 24 3.39 12.62 -9.39
CA SER A 24 2.48 12.24 -8.32
C SER A 24 2.76 10.77 -7.99
N VAL A 25 3.29 10.50 -6.80
CA VAL A 25 3.38 9.14 -6.27
C VAL A 25 1.96 8.70 -5.92
N ALA A 26 1.29 8.05 -6.86
CA ALA A 26 -0.02 7.46 -6.63
C ALA A 26 0.15 6.30 -5.64
N HIS A 27 -0.30 6.48 -4.40
CA HIS A 27 -0.46 5.37 -3.47
C HIS A 27 -1.54 4.43 -4.02
N ALA A 28 -1.24 3.12 -4.04
CA ALA A 28 -2.23 2.13 -4.44
C ALA A 28 -3.51 2.29 -3.58
N PRO A 29 -4.70 2.30 -4.20
CA PRO A 29 -5.95 2.47 -3.46
C PRO A 29 -6.13 1.34 -2.44
N VAL A 30 -6.75 1.66 -1.30
CA VAL A 30 -7.10 0.65 -0.29
C VAL A 30 -8.19 -0.25 -0.89
N PRO A 31 -8.01 -1.58 -0.91
CA PRO A 31 -9.04 -2.51 -1.38
C PRO A 31 -10.38 -2.33 -0.66
N LEU A 32 -11.49 -2.54 -1.37
CA LEU A 32 -12.85 -2.34 -0.85
C LEU A 32 -13.09 -3.10 0.46
N ALA A 33 -12.69 -4.36 0.50
CA ALA A 33 -12.85 -5.20 1.68
C ALA A 33 -12.16 -4.62 2.93
N LEU A 34 -11.04 -3.93 2.77
CA LEU A 34 -10.31 -3.35 3.89
C LEU A 34 -10.92 -2.04 4.41
N GLN A 35 -11.72 -1.36 3.61
CA GLN A 35 -12.31 -0.06 3.97
C GLN A 35 -13.36 -0.16 5.08
N VAL A 36 -13.94 -1.34 5.27
CA VAL A 36 -14.98 -1.58 6.30
C VAL A 36 -14.39 -1.94 7.67
N LEU A 37 -13.09 -2.17 7.78
CA LEU A 37 -12.44 -2.56 9.02
C LEU A 37 -12.37 -1.40 10.01
N GLU A 38 -12.74 -1.66 11.25
CA GLU A 38 -12.62 -0.70 12.34
C GLU A 38 -11.15 -0.47 12.70
N LYS A 39 -10.78 0.80 12.89
CA LYS A 39 -9.47 1.16 13.43
C LYS A 39 -9.39 0.79 14.90
N GLY A 40 -8.18 0.58 15.41
CA GLY A 40 -7.96 0.28 16.81
C GLY A 40 -6.99 -0.87 17.04
N ALA A 41 -7.06 -1.45 18.23
CA ALA A 41 -6.23 -2.59 18.62
C ALA A 41 -6.78 -3.88 17.99
N TRP A 42 -5.90 -4.60 17.34
CA TRP A 42 -6.19 -5.90 16.72
C TRP A 42 -5.24 -6.98 17.22
N GLU A 43 -5.79 -8.13 17.58
CA GLU A 43 -5.05 -9.35 17.82
C GLU A 43 -5.07 -10.18 16.54
N VAL A 44 -3.89 -10.49 16.02
CA VAL A 44 -3.69 -11.29 14.80
C VAL A 44 -3.10 -12.63 15.21
N LYS A 45 -3.93 -13.64 15.25
CA LYS A 45 -3.59 -14.96 15.78
C LYS A 45 -3.22 -15.92 14.65
N PRO A 46 -1.99 -16.48 14.67
CA PRO A 46 -1.62 -17.55 13.74
C PRO A 46 -2.52 -18.78 13.94
N ARG A 47 -2.82 -19.47 12.84
CA ARG A 47 -3.55 -20.75 12.90
C ARG A 47 -2.63 -21.95 13.12
N SER A 48 -1.33 -21.75 12.95
CA SER A 48 -0.32 -22.78 13.22
C SER A 48 -0.06 -22.88 14.74
N PRO A 49 0.01 -24.08 15.31
CA PRO A 49 0.34 -24.25 16.71
C PRO A 49 1.78 -23.79 17.01
N GLY A 50 1.96 -23.17 18.18
CA GLY A 50 3.28 -22.75 18.67
C GLY A 50 3.76 -21.38 18.21
N GLU A 51 3.00 -20.66 17.36
CA GLU A 51 3.29 -19.28 17.00
C GLU A 51 2.54 -18.30 17.91
N GLU A 52 3.19 -17.18 18.23
CA GLU A 52 2.60 -16.14 19.07
C GLU A 52 1.67 -15.22 18.28
N ALA A 53 0.62 -14.74 18.94
CA ALA A 53 -0.27 -13.75 18.39
C ALA A 53 0.44 -12.38 18.27
N LEU A 54 0.15 -11.67 17.20
CA LEU A 54 0.61 -10.31 17.00
C LEU A 54 -0.46 -9.33 17.49
N ASN A 55 -0.04 -8.32 18.26
CA ASN A 55 -0.91 -7.21 18.64
C ASN A 55 -0.52 -5.98 17.82
N ILE A 56 -1.45 -5.47 17.04
CA ILE A 56 -1.21 -4.29 16.19
C ILE A 56 -2.22 -3.20 16.49
N CYS A 57 -1.78 -1.95 16.39
CA CYS A 57 -2.67 -0.80 16.35
C CYS A 57 -2.97 -0.48 14.88
N LEU A 58 -4.17 -0.85 14.42
CA LEU A 58 -4.57 -0.71 13.04
C LEU A 58 -5.02 0.71 12.75
N GLY A 59 -4.14 1.53 12.19
CA GLY A 59 -4.45 2.87 11.68
C GLY A 59 -4.70 2.84 10.17
N ASP A 60 -3.81 2.17 9.43
CA ASP A 60 -3.93 1.91 8.00
C ASP A 60 -4.25 0.43 7.79
N PRO A 61 -5.42 0.08 7.23
CA PRO A 61 -5.81 -1.31 7.06
C PRO A 61 -4.88 -2.11 6.15
N ARG A 62 -4.04 -1.46 5.33
CA ARG A 62 -3.00 -2.13 4.54
C ARG A 62 -1.94 -2.83 5.39
N GLN A 63 -1.82 -2.50 6.68
CA GLN A 63 -0.94 -3.22 7.62
C GLN A 63 -1.26 -4.72 7.65
N LEU A 64 -2.53 -5.12 7.44
CA LEU A 64 -2.93 -6.53 7.37
C LEU A 64 -2.47 -7.24 6.11
N LEU A 65 -2.06 -6.51 5.07
CA LEU A 65 -1.58 -7.08 3.81
C LEU A 65 -0.15 -7.57 3.89
N GLN A 66 0.67 -7.02 4.79
CA GLN A 66 2.10 -7.30 4.91
C GLN A 66 2.51 -7.78 6.31
N LEU A 67 1.70 -8.61 6.95
CA LEU A 67 1.92 -9.07 8.34
C LEU A 67 3.30 -9.66 8.58
N TYR A 68 3.86 -10.35 7.60
CA TYR A 68 5.21 -10.90 7.69
C TYR A 68 6.31 -9.83 7.53
N HIS A 69 5.99 -8.71 6.91
CA HIS A 69 6.92 -7.61 6.62
C HIS A 69 6.48 -6.28 7.27
N GLN A 70 5.94 -6.31 8.49
CA GLN A 70 5.27 -5.16 9.13
C GLN A 70 6.09 -3.87 9.18
N ARG A 71 7.41 -3.96 9.31
CA ARG A 71 8.31 -2.80 9.43
C ARG A 71 8.93 -2.38 8.11
N SER A 72 8.59 -3.05 7.02
CA SER A 72 9.15 -2.79 5.70
C SER A 72 8.30 -1.80 4.92
N ARG A 73 8.94 -1.02 4.07
CA ARG A 73 8.24 -0.21 3.06
C ARG A 73 7.92 -1.08 1.87
N CYS A 74 6.63 -1.29 1.66
CA CYS A 74 6.14 -2.15 0.59
C CYS A 74 5.29 -1.36 -0.41
N THR A 75 5.32 -1.81 -1.67
CA THR A 75 4.38 -1.39 -2.71
C THR A 75 3.34 -2.49 -2.88
N PHE A 76 2.11 -2.10 -3.21
CA PHE A 76 0.97 -3.01 -3.30
C PHE A 76 0.39 -3.01 -4.71
N HIS A 77 0.05 -4.21 -5.19
CA HIS A 77 -0.67 -4.42 -6.44
C HIS A 77 -1.91 -5.27 -6.17
N VAL A 78 -3.08 -4.69 -6.38
CA VAL A 78 -4.37 -5.36 -6.13
C VAL A 78 -4.67 -6.29 -7.31
N LEU A 79 -4.81 -7.58 -7.02
CA LEU A 79 -5.14 -8.63 -8.00
C LEU A 79 -6.64 -8.90 -8.06
N GLU A 80 -7.29 -8.91 -6.89
CA GLU A 80 -8.73 -9.09 -6.75
C GLU A 80 -9.28 -8.09 -5.75
N ASN A 81 -10.43 -7.48 -6.03
CA ASN A 81 -11.00 -6.41 -5.23
C ASN A 81 -12.52 -6.54 -5.16
N HIS A 82 -13.01 -7.20 -4.12
CA HIS A 82 -14.43 -7.42 -3.86
C HIS A 82 -14.84 -6.77 -2.53
N ALA A 83 -16.13 -6.64 -2.30
CA ALA A 83 -16.66 -5.99 -1.08
C ALA A 83 -16.24 -6.69 0.22
N THR A 84 -16.07 -8.02 0.21
CA THR A 84 -15.73 -8.82 1.39
C THR A 84 -14.42 -9.60 1.27
N SER A 85 -13.73 -9.48 0.14
CA SER A 85 -12.45 -10.15 -0.07
C SER A 85 -11.53 -9.36 -0.98
N ALA A 86 -10.24 -9.54 -0.78
CA ALA A 86 -9.23 -8.97 -1.65
C ALA A 86 -8.03 -9.90 -1.76
N VAL A 87 -7.35 -9.86 -2.89
CA VAL A 87 -6.06 -10.50 -3.09
C VAL A 87 -5.07 -9.43 -3.56
N VAL A 88 -3.96 -9.34 -2.86
CA VAL A 88 -2.95 -8.31 -3.09
C VAL A 88 -1.57 -8.93 -3.15
N HIS A 89 -0.81 -8.58 -4.15
CA HIS A 89 0.63 -8.83 -4.20
C HIS A 89 1.36 -7.60 -3.64
N TYR A 90 2.34 -7.83 -2.79
CA TYR A 90 3.18 -6.77 -2.26
C TYR A 90 4.66 -7.08 -2.43
N THR A 91 5.46 -6.04 -2.61
CA THR A 91 6.92 -6.12 -2.72
C THR A 91 7.54 -5.12 -1.75
N CYS A 92 8.43 -5.61 -0.91
CA CYS A 92 9.13 -4.82 0.11
C CYS A 92 10.60 -4.70 -0.27
N ARG A 93 11.07 -3.49 -0.51
CA ARG A 93 12.45 -3.25 -0.93
C ARG A 93 13.44 -3.81 0.09
N GLY A 94 14.30 -4.74 -0.35
CA GLY A 94 15.34 -5.36 0.48
C GLY A 94 14.85 -6.39 1.49
N SER A 95 13.53 -6.66 1.59
CA SER A 95 12.98 -7.57 2.60
C SER A 95 12.27 -8.79 1.99
N GLY A 96 11.79 -8.68 0.76
CA GLY A 96 11.10 -9.76 0.07
C GLY A 96 9.76 -9.32 -0.53
N GLN A 97 8.90 -10.29 -0.76
CA GLN A 97 7.59 -10.09 -1.39
C GLN A 97 6.60 -11.12 -0.89
N GLY A 98 5.33 -10.85 -1.09
CA GLY A 98 4.28 -11.80 -0.75
C GLY A 98 2.97 -11.55 -1.49
N ARG A 99 2.10 -12.52 -1.38
CA ARG A 99 0.71 -12.46 -1.84
C ARG A 99 -0.19 -12.71 -0.64
N THR A 100 -1.07 -11.78 -0.35
CA THR A 100 -2.03 -11.88 0.75
C THR A 100 -3.45 -11.94 0.21
N ALA A 101 -4.20 -12.94 0.63
CA ALA A 101 -5.62 -13.06 0.43
C ALA A 101 -6.34 -12.80 1.75
N LEU A 102 -7.29 -11.86 1.73
CA LEU A 102 -8.14 -11.54 2.89
C LEU A 102 -9.59 -11.87 2.60
N ARG A 103 -10.27 -12.34 3.63
CA ARG A 103 -11.74 -12.44 3.67
C ARG A 103 -12.25 -11.75 4.93
N ILE A 104 -13.08 -10.76 4.76
CA ILE A 104 -13.69 -10.00 5.84
C ILE A 104 -15.01 -10.66 6.21
N GLU A 105 -15.14 -11.08 7.45
CA GLU A 105 -16.37 -11.67 7.99
C GLU A 105 -17.26 -10.60 8.62
N THR A 106 -16.65 -9.66 9.34
CA THR A 106 -17.30 -8.47 9.90
C THR A 106 -16.31 -7.31 9.91
N SER A 107 -16.74 -6.10 10.24
CA SER A 107 -15.82 -4.95 10.43
C SER A 107 -14.75 -5.18 11.51
N ARG A 108 -14.91 -6.24 12.31
CA ARG A 108 -14.07 -6.58 13.47
C ARG A 108 -13.42 -7.96 13.39
N LEU A 109 -13.60 -8.68 12.28
CA LEU A 109 -13.08 -10.04 12.10
C LEU A 109 -12.65 -10.29 10.66
N ALA A 110 -11.42 -10.69 10.46
CA ALA A 110 -10.87 -11.04 9.17
C ALA A 110 -10.07 -12.34 9.21
N GLN A 111 -10.12 -13.09 8.10
CA GLN A 111 -9.27 -14.25 7.83
C GLN A 111 -8.21 -13.84 6.82
N ILE A 112 -6.96 -14.18 7.07
CA ILE A 112 -5.81 -13.74 6.28
C ILE A 112 -4.96 -14.95 5.92
N HIS A 113 -4.65 -15.10 4.65
CA HIS A 113 -3.69 -16.08 4.15
C HIS A 113 -2.59 -15.31 3.41
N THR A 114 -1.35 -15.46 3.83
CA THR A 114 -0.21 -14.80 3.20
C THR A 114 0.89 -15.80 2.91
N GLN A 115 1.52 -15.66 1.77
CA GLN A 115 2.64 -16.49 1.36
C GLN A 115 3.63 -15.65 0.54
N GLY A 116 4.89 -16.04 0.54
CA GLY A 116 5.89 -15.33 -0.20
C GLY A 116 7.31 -15.74 0.12
N VAL A 117 8.22 -14.80 -0.01
CA VAL A 117 9.64 -14.97 0.28
C VAL A 117 10.12 -13.80 1.14
N ALA A 118 10.81 -14.12 2.23
CA ALA A 118 11.44 -13.15 3.11
C ALA A 118 12.92 -13.52 3.29
N LYS A 119 13.82 -12.61 2.95
CA LYS A 119 15.27 -12.84 3.02
C LYS A 119 15.73 -14.15 2.35
N GLY A 120 15.14 -14.46 1.19
CA GLY A 120 15.42 -15.66 0.42
C GLY A 120 14.74 -16.95 0.93
N GLN A 121 13.97 -16.90 2.03
CA GLN A 121 13.26 -18.04 2.61
C GLN A 121 11.77 -17.97 2.29
N PRO A 122 11.14 -19.05 1.81
CA PRO A 122 9.70 -19.10 1.58
C PRO A 122 8.94 -19.14 2.90
N PHE A 123 7.74 -18.52 2.90
CA PHE A 123 6.79 -18.61 4.01
C PHE A 123 5.36 -18.80 3.48
N ALA A 124 4.52 -19.44 4.28
CA ALA A 124 3.08 -19.56 4.06
C ALA A 124 2.38 -19.60 5.41
N LEU A 125 1.54 -18.61 5.70
CA LEU A 125 0.92 -18.40 7.01
C LEU A 125 -0.57 -18.10 6.86
N ALA A 126 -1.35 -18.55 7.84
CA ALA A 126 -2.75 -18.23 7.97
C ALA A 126 -3.02 -17.59 9.34
N TYR A 127 -3.82 -16.52 9.34
CA TYR A 127 -4.17 -15.77 10.54
C TYR A 127 -5.67 -15.55 10.66
N GLU A 128 -6.13 -15.42 11.89
CA GLU A 128 -7.38 -14.80 12.23
C GLU A 128 -7.10 -13.46 12.93
N ALA A 129 -7.63 -12.37 12.42
CA ALA A 129 -7.47 -11.04 12.97
C ALA A 129 -8.79 -10.58 13.62
N ARG A 130 -8.73 -10.20 14.91
CA ARG A 130 -9.87 -9.72 15.70
C ARG A 130 -9.61 -8.36 16.28
N HIS A 131 -10.58 -7.45 16.09
CA HIS A 131 -10.59 -6.16 16.76
C HIS A 131 -10.82 -6.36 18.29
N ARG A 132 -10.03 -5.67 19.11
CA ARG A 132 -10.04 -5.78 20.58
C ARG A 132 -10.45 -4.49 21.29
N GLY A 133 -10.62 -3.41 20.57
CA GLY A 133 -10.97 -2.11 21.13
C GLY A 133 -10.05 -1.00 20.62
N GLU A 134 -9.88 0.03 21.40
CA GLU A 134 -9.00 1.15 21.06
C GLU A 134 -7.52 0.81 21.30
N CYS A 135 -6.63 1.51 20.58
CA CYS A 135 -5.19 1.44 20.86
C CYS A 135 -4.85 2.13 22.16
N HIS A 136 -3.93 1.58 22.92
CA HIS A 136 -3.40 2.16 24.16
C HIS A 136 -1.96 2.62 23.97
#